data_849961be9c2ce61aa5640ed090cea54a
#
_entry.id   849961be9c2ce61aa5640ed090cea54a
#
_cell.length_a   1.000
_cell.length_b   1.000
_cell.length_c   1.000
_cell.angle_alpha   90.00
_cell.angle_beta   90.00
_cell.angle_gamma   90.00
#
_symmetry.space_group_name_H-M   'P 1'
#
loop_
_entity.id
_entity.type
_entity.pdbx_description
1 polymer ?
#
loop_
_entity_poly.entity_id
_entity_poly.type
_entity_poly.pdbx_seq_one_letter_code
_entity_poly.pdbx_strand_id
1 'polypeptide(L)'
;MRFESLRPRLEPFLLRVERPGRYLGLERNVVRKDLSASELTLCLAFPDAYEIGMSHTGTKILYELVNRREGFACERAYAPWVDLEEVMRRERIPLFSIESCAPVADFDVLGFSLQSELNYTNVPNMLDLAGIPVLAAERGDADPVVVGGGPCVANPEPVADFFDAFLIGDAEEALGVFLDAVEATRGLPRRERLLAFAACPGIYVPSLYDVTYDGERVLSYVPN
;
A
#
# COMPACT_ATOMS: atom_id res chain seq x y z
N MET A 1 19.77 -3.51 -4.83
CA MET A 1 19.82 -2.14 -4.25
C MET A 1 18.39 -1.71 -3.98
N ARG A 2 18.08 -1.10 -2.84
CA ARG A 2 16.72 -0.62 -2.54
C ARG A 2 16.34 0.44 -3.58
N PHE A 3 15.09 0.41 -4.07
CA PHE A 3 14.57 1.31 -5.12
C PHE A 3 15.25 1.23 -6.49
N GLU A 4 15.86 0.10 -6.83
CA GLU A 4 16.37 -0.08 -8.18
C GLU A 4 15.21 -0.09 -9.20
N SER A 5 15.28 0.79 -10.19
CA SER A 5 14.20 0.93 -11.17
C SER A 5 14.05 -0.31 -12.04
N LEU A 6 12.84 -0.82 -12.12
CA LEU A 6 12.47 -1.95 -12.97
C LEU A 6 12.23 -1.55 -14.44
N ARG A 7 12.35 -0.27 -14.76
CA ARG A 7 12.09 0.25 -16.11
C ARG A 7 12.86 -0.50 -17.20
N PRO A 8 14.17 -0.80 -17.07
CA PRO A 8 14.88 -1.55 -18.10
C PRO A 8 14.33 -2.96 -18.35
N ARG A 9 13.72 -3.56 -17.33
CA ARG A 9 13.08 -4.88 -17.42
C ARG A 9 11.69 -4.82 -18.06
N LEU A 10 10.99 -3.71 -17.92
CA LEU A 10 9.65 -3.47 -18.45
C LEU A 10 9.64 -3.00 -19.90
N GLU A 11 10.58 -2.14 -20.29
CA GLU A 11 10.62 -1.50 -21.61
C GLU A 11 10.45 -2.47 -22.79
N PRO A 12 11.07 -3.68 -22.82
CA PRO A 12 10.91 -4.60 -23.94
C PRO A 12 9.46 -5.07 -24.15
N PHE A 13 8.61 -4.96 -23.14
CA PHE A 13 7.23 -5.45 -23.15
C PHE A 13 6.20 -4.35 -23.30
N LEU A 14 6.54 -3.08 -23.00
CA LEU A 14 5.58 -1.97 -23.02
C LEU A 14 4.89 -1.77 -24.36
N LEU A 15 5.57 -2.03 -25.48
CA LEU A 15 4.96 -1.93 -26.80
C LEU A 15 4.03 -3.11 -27.15
N ARG A 16 3.96 -4.13 -26.29
CA ARG A 16 3.12 -5.32 -26.48
C ARG A 16 1.86 -5.30 -25.63
N VAL A 17 1.75 -4.37 -24.68
CA VAL A 17 0.57 -4.20 -23.84
C VAL A 17 -0.40 -3.23 -24.51
N GLU A 18 -1.70 -3.38 -24.20
CA GLU A 18 -2.77 -2.62 -24.83
C GLU A 18 -2.62 -1.10 -24.63
N ARG A 19 -2.18 -0.67 -23.44
CA ARG A 19 -2.04 0.75 -23.08
C ARG A 19 -0.75 1.03 -22.31
N PRO A 20 0.39 1.16 -22.98
CA PRO A 20 1.69 1.41 -22.33
C PRO A 20 1.70 2.64 -21.41
N GLY A 21 0.90 3.67 -21.75
CA GLY A 21 0.80 4.90 -20.98
C GLY A 21 0.42 4.73 -19.51
N ARG A 22 -0.27 3.63 -19.15
CA ARG A 22 -0.61 3.27 -17.77
C ARG A 22 0.60 3.12 -16.84
N TYR A 23 1.77 2.82 -17.42
CA TYR A 23 2.95 2.34 -16.70
C TYR A 23 4.17 3.26 -16.84
N LEU A 24 3.99 4.45 -17.41
CA LEU A 24 5.11 5.33 -17.73
C LEU A 24 5.36 6.42 -16.68
N GLY A 25 4.38 6.74 -15.84
CA GLY A 25 4.48 7.81 -14.83
C GLY A 25 4.74 9.18 -15.46
N LEU A 26 4.02 9.49 -16.55
CA LEU A 26 4.17 10.73 -17.32
C LEU A 26 3.07 11.76 -17.01
N GLU A 27 2.36 11.61 -15.90
CA GLU A 27 1.29 12.51 -15.48
C GLU A 27 1.85 13.91 -15.22
N ARG A 28 1.04 14.92 -15.52
CA ARG A 28 1.45 16.33 -15.46
C ARG A 28 1.93 16.78 -14.08
N ASN A 29 1.35 16.21 -13.01
CA ASN A 29 1.61 16.61 -11.62
C ASN A 29 2.43 15.54 -10.87
N VAL A 30 3.28 14.81 -11.56
CA VAL A 30 4.17 13.84 -10.95
C VAL A 30 5.22 14.53 -10.10
N VAL A 31 5.39 14.09 -8.87
CA VAL A 31 6.49 14.48 -7.98
C VAL A 31 7.55 13.39 -8.01
N ARG A 32 8.78 13.76 -8.26
CA ARG A 32 9.91 12.83 -8.26
C ARG A 32 10.88 13.27 -7.17
N LYS A 33 11.04 12.41 -6.17
CA LYS A 33 12.01 12.58 -5.09
C LYS A 33 13.03 11.46 -5.14
N ASP A 34 14.19 11.66 -4.53
CA ASP A 34 15.14 10.59 -4.31
C ASP A 34 14.65 9.73 -3.15
N LEU A 35 14.09 8.56 -3.48
CA LEU A 35 13.56 7.62 -2.49
C LEU A 35 14.65 7.14 -1.52
N SER A 36 15.91 7.02 -2.00
CA SER A 36 17.02 6.54 -1.17
C SER A 36 17.49 7.58 -0.16
N ALA A 37 17.25 8.87 -0.44
CA ALA A 37 17.57 9.98 0.45
C ALA A 37 16.38 10.36 1.36
N SER A 38 15.20 9.76 1.17
CA SER A 38 14.00 10.05 1.95
C SER A 38 14.05 9.35 3.31
N GLU A 39 13.61 10.06 4.34
CA GLU A 39 13.46 9.52 5.69
C GLU A 39 12.34 8.50 5.77
N LEU A 40 11.24 8.72 5.02
CA LEU A 40 10.13 7.80 4.93
C LEU A 40 9.56 7.75 3.50
N THR A 41 9.26 6.53 3.05
CA THR A 41 8.69 6.28 1.72
C THR A 41 7.34 5.59 1.82
N LEU A 42 6.33 6.16 1.14
CA LEU A 42 4.98 5.62 1.02
C LEU A 42 4.68 5.29 -0.44
N CYS A 43 4.20 4.08 -0.72
CA CYS A 43 3.54 3.78 -1.99
C CYS A 43 2.02 3.75 -1.77
N LEU A 44 1.28 4.66 -2.40
CA LEU A 44 -0.17 4.64 -2.43
C LEU A 44 -0.66 3.70 -3.52
N ALA A 45 -1.19 2.56 -3.11
CA ALA A 45 -1.75 1.54 -3.99
C ALA A 45 -3.26 1.74 -4.15
N PHE A 46 -3.71 1.71 -5.38
CA PHE A 46 -5.13 1.68 -5.69
C PHE A 46 -5.45 0.30 -6.32
N PRO A 47 -6.28 -0.55 -5.68
CA PRO A 47 -6.50 -1.93 -6.11
C PRO A 47 -7.49 -2.02 -7.28
N ASP A 48 -7.27 -1.21 -8.32
CA ASP A 48 -8.00 -1.19 -9.58
C ASP A 48 -7.09 -0.71 -10.71
N ALA A 49 -7.59 -0.75 -11.94
CA ALA A 49 -6.88 -0.28 -13.11
C ALA A 49 -6.48 1.20 -13.00
N TYR A 50 -5.39 1.55 -13.68
CA TYR A 50 -4.83 2.90 -13.71
C TYR A 50 -5.87 4.01 -13.94
N GLU A 51 -6.79 3.82 -14.90
CA GLU A 51 -7.79 4.85 -15.24
C GLU A 51 -8.74 5.16 -14.09
N ILE A 52 -9.08 4.15 -13.30
CA ILE A 52 -9.96 4.31 -12.13
C ILE A 52 -9.18 5.00 -11.00
N GLY A 53 -8.03 4.44 -10.62
CA GLY A 53 -7.24 4.97 -9.51
C GLY A 53 -6.68 6.35 -9.79
N MET A 54 -6.24 6.62 -11.03
CA MET A 54 -5.71 7.93 -11.41
C MET A 54 -6.77 9.03 -11.47
N SER A 55 -8.04 8.67 -11.67
CA SER A 55 -9.15 9.63 -11.62
C SER A 55 -9.55 9.98 -10.18
N HIS A 56 -9.18 9.16 -9.19
CA HIS A 56 -9.63 9.30 -7.81
C HIS A 56 -9.00 10.51 -7.10
N THR A 57 -9.84 11.44 -6.64
CA THR A 57 -9.39 12.70 -6.04
C THR A 57 -8.72 12.51 -4.68
N GLY A 58 -9.26 11.64 -3.82
CA GLY A 58 -8.71 11.38 -2.50
C GLY A 58 -7.26 10.90 -2.55
N THR A 59 -6.93 9.97 -3.46
CA THR A 59 -5.55 9.50 -3.64
C THR A 59 -4.62 10.63 -4.07
N LYS A 60 -5.10 11.56 -4.91
CA LYS A 60 -4.29 12.73 -5.33
C LYS A 60 -4.03 13.69 -4.17
N ILE A 61 -5.02 13.90 -3.29
CA ILE A 61 -4.88 14.73 -2.10
C ILE A 61 -3.82 14.12 -1.17
N LEU A 62 -3.93 12.83 -0.86
CA LEU A 62 -2.98 12.14 0.01
C LEU A 62 -1.56 12.13 -0.59
N TYR A 63 -1.44 11.86 -1.89
CA TYR A 63 -0.18 11.92 -2.61
C TYR A 63 0.50 13.28 -2.48
N GLU A 64 -0.27 14.37 -2.64
CA GLU A 64 0.24 15.74 -2.51
C GLU A 64 0.60 16.07 -1.05
N LEU A 65 -0.25 15.71 -0.08
CA LEU A 65 0.01 15.96 1.34
C LEU A 65 1.31 15.32 1.80
N VAL A 66 1.55 14.07 1.45
CA VAL A 66 2.80 13.38 1.83
C VAL A 66 4.00 14.00 1.12
N ASN A 67 3.88 14.29 -0.18
CA ASN A 67 4.98 14.86 -0.94
C ASN A 67 5.32 16.31 -0.58
N ARG A 68 4.43 17.06 0.08
CA ARG A 68 4.74 18.37 0.64
C ARG A 68 5.61 18.33 1.89
N ARG A 69 5.65 17.17 2.58
CA ARG A 69 6.49 17.01 3.77
C ARG A 69 7.95 16.84 3.35
N GLU A 70 8.84 17.59 4.02
CA GLU A 70 10.27 17.40 3.90
C GLU A 70 10.67 16.02 4.45
N GLY A 71 11.66 15.38 3.85
CA GLY A 71 12.08 14.02 4.24
C GLY A 71 11.16 12.88 3.76
N PHE A 72 9.92 13.16 3.31
CA PHE A 72 8.97 12.14 2.92
C PHE A 72 8.81 12.06 1.41
N ALA A 73 8.68 10.85 0.89
CA ALA A 73 8.38 10.61 -0.53
C ALA A 73 7.17 9.68 -0.68
N CYS A 74 6.29 10.03 -1.61
CA CYS A 74 5.13 9.23 -1.96
C CYS A 74 5.11 8.97 -3.45
N GLU A 75 4.93 7.71 -3.83
CA GLU A 75 4.67 7.26 -5.20
C GLU A 75 3.36 6.45 -5.25
N ARG A 76 2.92 6.09 -6.45
CA ARG A 76 1.63 5.43 -6.65
C ARG A 76 1.80 4.09 -7.36
N ALA A 77 0.94 3.14 -7.03
CA ALA A 77 0.82 1.86 -7.74
C ALA A 77 -0.63 1.54 -8.04
N TYR A 78 -0.87 0.82 -9.11
CA TYR A 78 -2.21 0.38 -9.55
C TYR A 78 -2.18 -1.11 -9.85
N ALA A 79 -3.34 -1.76 -9.78
CA ALA A 79 -3.45 -3.13 -10.27
C ALA A 79 -3.08 -3.16 -11.77
N PRO A 80 -2.13 -3.99 -12.18
CA PRO A 80 -1.78 -4.12 -13.59
C PRO A 80 -2.96 -4.69 -14.38
N TRP A 81 -3.10 -4.27 -15.64
CA TRP A 81 -4.05 -4.92 -16.52
C TRP A 81 -3.56 -6.33 -16.87
N VAL A 82 -4.47 -7.20 -17.22
CA VAL A 82 -4.21 -8.65 -17.42
C VAL A 82 -3.03 -8.95 -18.34
N ASP A 83 -2.82 -8.16 -19.38
CA ASP A 83 -1.74 -8.34 -20.34
C ASP A 83 -0.35 -8.03 -19.74
N LEU A 84 -0.25 -6.96 -18.91
CA LEU A 84 0.99 -6.67 -18.21
C LEU A 84 1.20 -7.64 -17.04
N GLU A 85 0.13 -8.02 -16.32
CA GLU A 85 0.24 -8.98 -15.22
C GLU A 85 0.79 -10.32 -15.71
N GLU A 86 0.33 -10.82 -16.87
CA GLU A 86 0.86 -12.03 -17.49
C GLU A 86 2.37 -11.91 -17.76
N VAL A 87 2.82 -10.77 -18.29
CA VAL A 87 4.25 -10.49 -18.50
C VAL A 87 4.99 -10.47 -17.16
N MET A 88 4.47 -9.75 -16.15
CA MET A 88 5.13 -9.64 -14.85
C MET A 88 5.33 -11.00 -14.20
N ARG A 89 4.32 -11.86 -14.22
CA ARG A 89 4.41 -13.22 -13.67
C ARG A 89 5.42 -14.08 -14.43
N ARG A 90 5.40 -14.07 -15.77
CA ARG A 90 6.31 -14.83 -16.62
C ARG A 90 7.76 -14.40 -16.45
N GLU A 91 8.01 -13.09 -16.44
CA GLU A 91 9.36 -12.50 -16.39
C GLU A 91 9.82 -12.25 -14.95
N ARG A 92 8.97 -12.59 -13.95
CA ARG A 92 9.22 -12.34 -12.51
C ARG A 92 9.54 -10.88 -12.22
N ILE A 93 8.81 -9.97 -12.85
CA ILE A 93 8.90 -8.53 -12.58
C ILE A 93 7.93 -8.23 -11.44
N PRO A 94 8.39 -7.76 -10.27
CA PRO A 94 7.48 -7.46 -9.16
C PRO A 94 6.61 -6.23 -9.44
N LEU A 95 5.54 -6.07 -8.67
CA LEU A 95 4.71 -4.86 -8.71
C LEU A 95 5.56 -3.62 -8.40
N PHE A 96 5.31 -2.55 -9.12
CA PHE A 96 6.12 -1.34 -9.08
C PHE A 96 5.28 -0.06 -8.99
N SER A 97 5.92 0.99 -8.50
CA SER A 97 5.37 2.36 -8.53
C SER A 97 5.47 2.95 -9.94
N ILE A 98 4.52 3.81 -10.31
CA ILE A 98 4.51 4.37 -11.67
C ILE A 98 5.51 5.50 -11.89
N GLU A 99 5.93 6.24 -10.84
CA GLU A 99 6.83 7.39 -10.95
C GLU A 99 8.27 6.98 -11.24
N SER A 100 8.88 6.21 -10.34
CA SER A 100 10.27 5.76 -10.46
C SER A 100 10.41 4.35 -11.04
N CYS A 101 9.30 3.61 -11.09
CA CYS A 101 9.27 2.19 -11.45
C CYS A 101 10.07 1.34 -10.43
N ALA A 102 10.03 1.73 -9.15
CA ALA A 102 10.64 1.00 -8.05
C ALA A 102 9.73 -0.15 -7.57
N PRO A 103 10.29 -1.28 -7.10
CA PRO A 103 9.50 -2.33 -6.48
C PRO A 103 8.70 -1.78 -5.29
N VAL A 104 7.39 -2.06 -5.20
CA VAL A 104 6.59 -1.57 -4.06
C VAL A 104 7.00 -2.19 -2.73
N ALA A 105 7.62 -3.37 -2.74
CA ALA A 105 8.18 -4.00 -1.55
C ALA A 105 9.36 -3.24 -0.94
N ASP A 106 9.98 -2.33 -1.68
CA ASP A 106 11.10 -1.51 -1.19
C ASP A 106 10.65 -0.31 -0.34
N PHE A 107 9.35 0.06 -0.38
CA PHE A 107 8.81 1.17 0.38
C PHE A 107 8.65 0.82 1.88
N ASP A 108 8.65 1.82 2.76
CA ASP A 108 8.43 1.63 4.19
C ASP A 108 6.96 1.31 4.49
N VAL A 109 6.05 1.90 3.70
CA VAL A 109 4.60 1.73 3.81
C VAL A 109 3.99 1.47 2.44
N LEU A 110 3.10 0.49 2.36
CA LEU A 110 2.20 0.25 1.23
C LEU A 110 0.77 0.55 1.68
N GLY A 111 0.22 1.68 1.24
CA GLY A 111 -1.10 2.15 1.62
C GLY A 111 -2.15 1.88 0.53
N PHE A 112 -3.15 1.04 0.82
CA PHE A 112 -4.25 0.76 -0.10
C PHE A 112 -5.44 1.69 0.10
N SER A 113 -5.95 2.26 -0.99
CA SER A 113 -7.18 3.04 -1.01
C SER A 113 -8.37 2.13 -1.37
N LEU A 114 -9.13 1.71 -0.37
CA LEU A 114 -10.25 0.76 -0.50
C LEU A 114 -11.57 1.51 -0.73
N GLN A 115 -11.97 1.65 -2.00
CA GLN A 115 -13.13 2.43 -2.40
C GLN A 115 -14.38 1.58 -2.67
N SER A 116 -14.19 0.30 -2.95
CA SER A 116 -15.27 -0.66 -3.24
C SER A 116 -14.85 -2.06 -2.83
N GLU A 117 -15.76 -2.81 -2.26
CA GLU A 117 -15.57 -4.23 -1.89
C GLU A 117 -15.29 -5.11 -3.12
N LEU A 118 -15.71 -4.67 -4.31
CA LEU A 118 -15.40 -5.37 -5.57
C LEU A 118 -13.90 -5.47 -5.84
N ASN A 119 -13.12 -4.60 -5.22
CA ASN A 119 -11.67 -4.55 -5.42
C ASN A 119 -10.88 -5.35 -4.38
N TYR A 120 -11.54 -5.97 -3.41
CA TYR A 120 -10.88 -6.70 -2.32
C TYR A 120 -9.97 -7.82 -2.82
N THR A 121 -10.38 -8.55 -3.87
CA THR A 121 -9.57 -9.63 -4.45
C THR A 121 -8.30 -9.13 -5.15
N ASN A 122 -8.25 -7.86 -5.53
CA ASN A 122 -7.05 -7.26 -6.12
C ASN A 122 -5.97 -7.00 -5.08
N VAL A 123 -6.32 -6.85 -3.79
CA VAL A 123 -5.34 -6.62 -2.72
C VAL A 123 -4.37 -7.80 -2.59
N PRO A 124 -4.82 -9.05 -2.32
CA PRO A 124 -3.92 -10.20 -2.26
C PRO A 124 -3.17 -10.43 -3.57
N ASN A 125 -3.79 -10.17 -4.73
CA ASN A 125 -3.11 -10.27 -6.02
C ASN A 125 -1.95 -9.27 -6.15
N MET A 126 -2.15 -8.02 -5.73
CA MET A 126 -1.10 -6.99 -5.75
C MET A 126 0.02 -7.28 -4.75
N LEU A 127 -0.29 -7.83 -3.57
CA LEU A 127 0.70 -8.26 -2.58
C LEU A 127 1.54 -9.42 -3.12
N ASP A 128 0.90 -10.43 -3.72
CA ASP A 128 1.58 -11.57 -4.37
C ASP A 128 2.50 -11.11 -5.51
N LEU A 129 2.02 -10.24 -6.38
CA LEU A 129 2.83 -9.64 -7.44
C LEU A 129 4.00 -8.81 -6.90
N ALA A 130 3.84 -8.18 -5.74
CA ALA A 130 4.90 -7.42 -5.10
C ALA A 130 5.95 -8.31 -4.43
N GLY A 131 5.66 -9.60 -4.22
CA GLY A 131 6.49 -10.50 -3.42
C GLY A 131 6.42 -10.19 -1.92
N ILE A 132 5.36 -9.50 -1.46
CA ILE A 132 5.07 -9.24 -0.06
C ILE A 132 4.18 -10.38 0.46
N PRO A 133 4.45 -10.96 1.65
CA PRO A 133 3.59 -11.98 2.23
C PRO A 133 2.13 -11.50 2.27
N VAL A 134 1.22 -12.30 1.71
CA VAL A 134 -0.18 -11.92 1.56
C VAL A 134 -0.85 -11.74 2.92
N LEU A 135 -0.63 -12.69 3.83
CA LEU A 135 -1.16 -12.60 5.19
C LEU A 135 -0.27 -11.71 6.06
N ALA A 136 -0.88 -10.80 6.80
CA ALA A 136 -0.18 -9.90 7.73
C ALA A 136 0.63 -10.68 8.78
N ALA A 137 0.11 -11.83 9.22
CA ALA A 137 0.77 -12.70 10.20
C ALA A 137 2.09 -13.32 9.70
N GLU A 138 2.32 -13.35 8.38
CA GLU A 138 3.54 -13.92 7.78
C GLU A 138 4.63 -12.86 7.54
N ARG A 139 4.32 -11.57 7.76
CA ARG A 139 5.26 -10.47 7.53
C ARG A 139 6.24 -10.30 8.68
N GLY A 140 7.51 -10.13 8.34
CA GLY A 140 8.59 -9.83 9.26
C GLY A 140 8.93 -8.34 9.36
N ASP A 141 10.00 -8.04 10.08
CA ASP A 141 10.47 -6.68 10.35
C ASP A 141 10.95 -5.95 9.06
N ALA A 142 11.41 -6.71 8.07
CA ALA A 142 11.91 -6.17 6.79
C ALA A 142 10.81 -5.86 5.78
N ASP A 143 9.61 -6.41 5.97
CA ASP A 143 8.50 -6.18 5.05
C ASP A 143 7.88 -4.78 5.29
N PRO A 144 7.31 -4.14 4.24
CA PRO A 144 6.60 -2.90 4.41
C PRO A 144 5.40 -3.04 5.36
N VAL A 145 5.01 -1.94 5.97
CA VAL A 145 3.71 -1.86 6.67
C VAL A 145 2.62 -1.74 5.62
N VAL A 146 1.69 -2.69 5.61
CA VAL A 146 0.54 -2.66 4.70
C VAL A 146 -0.66 -2.07 5.44
N VAL A 147 -1.14 -0.92 4.96
CA VAL A 147 -2.24 -0.19 5.60
C VAL A 147 -3.40 0.03 4.65
N GLY A 148 -4.63 -0.12 5.14
CA GLY A 148 -5.87 0.16 4.41
C GLY A 148 -6.49 1.49 4.83
N GLY A 149 -7.05 2.23 3.87
CA GLY A 149 -7.84 3.44 4.11
C GLY A 149 -8.96 3.57 3.08
N GLY A 150 -9.86 4.54 3.27
CA GLY A 150 -10.99 4.79 2.39
C GLY A 150 -12.33 4.31 2.97
N PRO A 151 -13.46 4.47 2.26
CA PRO A 151 -14.80 4.23 2.81
C PRO A 151 -15.04 2.77 3.24
N CYS A 152 -14.39 1.80 2.59
CA CYS A 152 -14.60 0.38 2.92
C CYS A 152 -14.00 -0.02 4.27
N VAL A 153 -13.07 0.78 4.84
CA VAL A 153 -12.51 0.46 6.17
C VAL A 153 -13.47 0.75 7.33
N ALA A 154 -14.68 1.25 7.05
CA ALA A 154 -15.77 1.25 8.03
C ALA A 154 -16.16 -0.17 8.46
N ASN A 155 -15.89 -1.18 7.60
CA ASN A 155 -15.98 -2.61 7.92
C ASN A 155 -14.72 -3.30 7.42
N PRO A 156 -13.60 -3.29 8.18
CA PRO A 156 -12.32 -3.80 7.71
C PRO A 156 -12.20 -5.33 7.78
N GLU A 157 -13.06 -6.00 8.58
CA GLU A 157 -12.95 -7.42 8.90
C GLU A 157 -12.88 -8.37 7.69
N PRO A 158 -13.61 -8.14 6.58
CA PRO A 158 -13.52 -9.04 5.41
C PRO A 158 -12.13 -9.14 4.79
N VAL A 159 -11.25 -8.17 5.06
CA VAL A 159 -9.88 -8.10 4.51
C VAL A 159 -8.82 -7.94 5.60
N ALA A 160 -9.20 -8.04 6.87
CA ALA A 160 -8.32 -7.77 8.02
C ALA A 160 -7.02 -8.59 7.99
N ASP A 161 -7.09 -9.85 7.56
CA ASP A 161 -5.93 -10.75 7.49
C ASP A 161 -4.83 -10.28 6.52
N PHE A 162 -5.17 -9.38 5.58
CA PHE A 162 -4.21 -8.86 4.59
C PHE A 162 -3.53 -7.57 5.03
N PHE A 163 -3.97 -6.94 6.12
CA PHE A 163 -3.50 -5.62 6.54
C PHE A 163 -2.88 -5.64 7.94
N ASP A 164 -1.84 -4.82 8.10
CA ASP A 164 -1.22 -4.59 9.40
C ASP A 164 -2.01 -3.58 10.23
N ALA A 165 -2.61 -2.59 9.54
CA ALA A 165 -3.42 -1.55 10.16
C ALA A 165 -4.44 -0.97 9.18
N PHE A 166 -5.45 -0.30 9.73
CA PHE A 166 -6.42 0.49 8.98
C PHE A 166 -6.50 1.91 9.54
N LEU A 167 -6.59 2.90 8.64
CA LEU A 167 -6.91 4.28 8.97
C LEU A 167 -8.42 4.46 8.83
N ILE A 168 -9.11 4.62 9.97
CA ILE A 168 -10.56 4.78 10.04
C ILE A 168 -10.89 6.27 10.22
N GLY A 169 -11.66 6.84 9.31
CA GLY A 169 -12.03 8.25 9.29
C GLY A 169 -11.32 9.05 8.20
N ASP A 170 -11.24 10.36 8.40
CA ASP A 170 -10.63 11.29 7.45
C ASP A 170 -9.10 11.14 7.45
N ALA A 171 -8.57 10.75 6.30
CA ALA A 171 -7.15 10.40 6.18
C ALA A 171 -6.22 11.62 6.15
N GLU A 172 -6.73 12.83 5.89
CA GLU A 172 -5.93 14.03 5.75
C GLU A 172 -5.14 14.37 7.03
N GLU A 173 -5.74 14.13 8.20
CA GLU A 173 -5.06 14.31 9.49
C GLU A 173 -4.44 13.01 10.00
N ALA A 174 -5.20 11.90 9.92
CA ALA A 174 -4.79 10.61 10.46
C ALA A 174 -3.54 10.04 9.77
N LEU A 175 -3.39 10.23 8.45
CA LEU A 175 -2.22 9.77 7.71
C LEU A 175 -0.93 10.44 8.22
N GLY A 176 -0.97 11.74 8.52
CA GLY A 176 0.18 12.45 9.07
C GLY A 176 0.67 11.84 10.37
N VAL A 177 -0.24 11.66 11.32
CA VAL A 177 0.04 11.05 12.65
C VAL A 177 0.56 9.62 12.50
N PHE A 178 -0.06 8.84 11.61
CA PHE A 178 0.37 7.47 11.33
C PHE A 178 1.79 7.42 10.77
N LEU A 179 2.12 8.26 9.78
CA LEU A 179 3.46 8.29 9.18
C LEU A 179 4.53 8.75 10.17
N ASP A 180 4.21 9.69 11.07
CA ASP A 180 5.10 10.09 12.17
C ASP A 180 5.38 8.90 13.11
N ALA A 181 4.36 8.08 13.41
CA ALA A 181 4.54 6.87 14.22
C ALA A 181 5.38 5.81 13.50
N VAL A 182 5.20 5.65 12.18
CA VAL A 182 6.03 4.73 11.38
C VAL A 182 7.49 5.16 11.40
N GLU A 183 7.77 6.46 11.23
CA GLU A 183 9.12 7.00 11.28
C GLU A 183 9.75 6.81 12.66
N ALA A 184 9.04 7.20 13.72
CA ALA A 184 9.52 7.11 15.10
C ALA A 184 9.80 5.67 15.58
N THR A 185 9.16 4.67 14.96
CA THR A 185 9.31 3.26 15.31
C THR A 185 10.22 2.49 14.35
N ARG A 186 10.89 3.18 13.45
CA ARG A 186 11.81 2.55 12.49
C ARG A 186 12.90 1.75 13.23
N GLY A 187 13.10 0.51 12.79
CA GLY A 187 14.09 -0.39 13.39
C GLY A 187 13.63 -1.12 14.66
N LEU A 188 12.43 -0.83 15.18
CA LEU A 188 11.83 -1.65 16.22
C LEU A 188 11.24 -2.94 15.63
N PRO A 189 11.14 -4.00 16.45
CA PRO A 189 10.42 -5.23 16.08
C PRO A 189 8.99 -4.91 15.62
N ARG A 190 8.49 -5.66 14.63
CA ARG A 190 7.17 -5.40 14.03
C ARG A 190 6.05 -5.29 15.06
N ARG A 191 6.02 -6.17 16.07
CA ARG A 191 5.00 -6.11 17.13
C ARG A 191 5.02 -4.78 17.91
N GLU A 192 6.19 -4.26 18.23
CA GLU A 192 6.32 -2.97 18.94
C GLU A 192 5.82 -1.81 18.05
N ARG A 193 6.13 -1.87 16.75
CA ARG A 193 5.61 -0.91 15.79
C ARG A 193 4.09 -0.94 15.75
N LEU A 194 3.47 -2.12 15.65
CA LEU A 194 2.01 -2.29 15.61
C LEU A 194 1.34 -1.77 16.89
N LEU A 195 1.93 -1.99 18.06
CA LEU A 195 1.44 -1.43 19.33
C LEU A 195 1.49 0.11 19.32
N ALA A 196 2.55 0.70 18.78
CA ALA A 196 2.65 2.15 18.65
C ALA A 196 1.59 2.72 17.67
N PHE A 197 1.32 2.01 16.58
CA PHE A 197 0.27 2.42 15.63
C PHE A 197 -1.11 2.37 16.27
N ALA A 198 -1.42 1.33 17.04
CA ALA A 198 -2.70 1.21 17.76
C ALA A 198 -2.93 2.32 18.80
N ALA A 199 -1.87 3.00 19.26
CA ALA A 199 -1.99 4.15 20.15
C ALA A 199 -2.37 5.46 19.39
N CYS A 200 -2.30 5.47 18.05
CA CYS A 200 -2.68 6.63 17.24
C CYS A 200 -4.21 6.69 17.08
N PRO A 201 -4.82 7.87 17.22
CA PRO A 201 -6.27 8.03 17.00
C PRO A 201 -6.67 7.60 15.57
N GLY A 202 -7.76 6.85 15.46
CA GLY A 202 -8.30 6.40 14.19
C GLY A 202 -7.52 5.23 13.54
N ILE A 203 -6.54 4.65 14.22
CA ILE A 203 -5.81 3.48 13.71
C ILE A 203 -6.35 2.20 14.38
N TYR A 204 -6.76 1.26 13.54
CA TYR A 204 -7.15 -0.08 13.94
C TYR A 204 -6.08 -1.08 13.48
N VAL A 205 -5.59 -1.92 14.41
CA VAL A 205 -4.59 -2.97 14.17
C VAL A 205 -5.23 -4.32 14.47
N PRO A 206 -5.68 -5.08 13.45
CA PRO A 206 -6.44 -6.32 13.65
C PRO A 206 -5.75 -7.36 14.53
N SER A 207 -4.43 -7.54 14.36
CA SER A 207 -3.65 -8.54 15.09
C SER A 207 -3.54 -8.31 16.60
N LEU A 208 -4.02 -7.18 17.11
CA LEU A 208 -4.04 -6.86 18.54
C LEU A 208 -5.40 -7.16 19.19
N TYR A 209 -6.29 -7.86 18.50
CA TYR A 209 -7.62 -8.23 19.02
C TYR A 209 -7.87 -9.72 18.86
N ASP A 210 -8.45 -10.31 19.89
CA ASP A 210 -8.97 -11.67 19.85
C ASP A 210 -10.48 -11.64 19.59
N VAL A 211 -10.90 -12.31 18.53
CA VAL A 211 -12.31 -12.42 18.16
C VAL A 211 -12.79 -13.84 18.46
N THR A 212 -13.84 -13.99 19.24
CA THR A 212 -14.48 -15.28 19.48
C THR A 212 -15.84 -15.33 18.83
N TYR A 213 -16.19 -16.53 18.33
CA TYR A 213 -17.42 -16.76 17.56
C TYR A 213 -18.28 -17.86 18.20
N ASP A 214 -19.59 -17.75 18.02
CA ASP A 214 -20.56 -18.83 18.19
C ASP A 214 -21.28 -19.02 16.85
N GLY A 215 -20.87 -20.03 16.09
CA GLY A 215 -21.24 -20.17 14.69
C GLY A 215 -20.78 -18.94 13.87
N GLU A 216 -21.71 -18.24 13.25
CA GLU A 216 -21.45 -17.03 12.45
C GLU A 216 -21.52 -15.73 13.27
N ARG A 217 -21.86 -15.83 14.57
CA ARG A 217 -22.04 -14.66 15.43
C ARG A 217 -20.76 -14.37 16.22
N VAL A 218 -20.30 -13.12 16.17
CA VAL A 218 -19.24 -12.61 17.05
C VAL A 218 -19.77 -12.56 18.48
N LEU A 219 -19.10 -13.27 19.42
CA LEU A 219 -19.41 -13.23 20.85
C LEU A 219 -18.60 -12.16 21.57
N SER A 220 -17.32 -12.09 21.28
CA SER A 220 -16.46 -11.09 21.91
C SER A 220 -15.40 -10.60 20.92
N TYR A 221 -14.98 -9.36 21.16
CA TYR A 221 -13.92 -8.68 20.44
C TYR A 221 -13.10 -7.93 21.47
N VAL A 222 -11.96 -8.46 21.88
CA VAL A 222 -11.17 -7.97 23.02
C VAL A 222 -9.72 -7.75 22.62
N PRO A 223 -9.07 -6.68 23.10
CA PRO A 223 -7.62 -6.50 22.93
C PRO A 223 -6.84 -7.65 23.59
N ASN A 224 -5.81 -8.14 22.90
CA ASN A 224 -4.91 -9.22 23.40
C ASN A 224 -3.59 -8.69 23.96
#